data_905dabd9ec4b6d4dfa6b6e508f37c69b
#
_entry.id   905dabd9ec4b6d4dfa6b6e508f37c69b
#
_cell.length_a   1.000
_cell.length_b   1.000
_cell.length_c   1.000
_cell.angle_alpha   90.00
_cell.angle_beta   90.00
_cell.angle_gamma   90.00
#
_symmetry.space_group_name_H-M   'P 1'
#
loop_
_entity.id
_entity.type
_entity.pdbx_description
1 polymer ?
#
loop_
_entity_poly.entity_id
_entity_poly.type
_entity_poly.pdbx_seq_one_letter_code
_entity_poly.pdbx_strand_id
1 'polypeptide(L)'
;MLFRSSLFAEIRKADLLLHHPYHDYETSILRFLESAVRDPKVLALKLTIYRTSSRSPIIQILKEAAMAGKQVVVLVEITARFDEAPNIAWGEELEKAGVHVVYGVKRLKTHVKLGLVIREEEDGLRRYVHLSTGNYHTGTAKLYQDLGILTCNAELGEGVSAVFNELSSALPAEEYGPLLVAPHNLRQRFTQLIRIEAENAKNGKPSGIRAKMNQLQDPQIIHELYQASQAGVPILLNVRGLCCLKPRIPNLSPTIRVYSTLGRFLEHGRIFRFENAGDPLFFIGSADWMRRNLDKRMETITPVFDEGVKQELEEILKIYEADNCTAWDLYEDGHYERREPDIDEEKRCAQETFIRLAAEL
;
A
#
# COMPACT_ATOMS: atom_id res chain seq x y z
N MET A 1 -9.86 5.11 -18.30
CA MET A 1 -9.85 3.72 -18.83
C MET A 1 -11.28 3.22 -18.97
N LEU A 2 -11.80 3.09 -20.19
CA LEU A 2 -13.14 2.54 -20.48
C LEU A 2 -12.98 1.05 -20.80
N PHE A 3 -13.20 0.17 -19.82
CA PHE A 3 -13.19 -1.27 -20.06
C PHE A 3 -14.40 -1.64 -20.94
N ARG A 4 -14.15 -2.23 -22.10
CA ARG A 4 -15.19 -2.80 -22.96
C ARG A 4 -15.76 -4.12 -22.42
N SER A 5 -15.04 -4.80 -21.53
CA SER A 5 -15.39 -6.02 -20.81
C SER A 5 -15.71 -5.76 -19.35
N SER A 6 -16.23 -6.76 -18.60
CA SER A 6 -16.44 -6.60 -17.16
C SER A 6 -15.10 -6.42 -16.44
N LEU A 7 -15.07 -5.58 -15.41
CA LEU A 7 -13.84 -5.33 -14.63
C LEU A 7 -13.25 -6.63 -14.04
N PHE A 8 -14.10 -7.55 -13.58
CA PHE A 8 -13.65 -8.86 -13.11
C PHE A 8 -12.96 -9.70 -14.20
N ALA A 9 -13.41 -9.59 -15.45
CA ALA A 9 -12.75 -10.26 -16.57
C ALA A 9 -11.37 -9.66 -16.87
N GLU A 10 -11.18 -8.35 -16.69
CA GLU A 10 -9.85 -7.71 -16.83
C GLU A 10 -8.91 -8.14 -15.69
N ILE A 11 -9.37 -8.12 -14.44
CA ILE A 11 -8.57 -8.57 -13.29
C ILE A 11 -8.16 -10.06 -13.43
N ARG A 12 -8.96 -10.88 -14.12
CA ARG A 12 -8.58 -12.28 -14.39
C ARG A 12 -7.45 -12.44 -15.41
N LYS A 13 -7.24 -11.46 -16.27
CA LYS A 13 -6.18 -11.50 -17.29
C LYS A 13 -4.82 -11.09 -16.70
N ALA A 14 -4.82 -10.05 -15.86
CA ALA A 14 -3.63 -9.48 -15.22
C ALA A 14 -4.04 -8.68 -13.99
N ASP A 15 -3.13 -8.52 -13.06
CA ASP A 15 -3.30 -7.58 -11.95
C ASP A 15 -3.32 -6.14 -12.48
N LEU A 16 -4.05 -5.26 -11.81
CA LEU A 16 -4.17 -3.87 -12.21
C LEU A 16 -3.60 -2.96 -11.13
N LEU A 17 -2.57 -2.18 -11.48
CA LEU A 17 -2.02 -1.15 -10.60
C LEU A 17 -2.88 0.11 -10.68
N LEU A 18 -3.22 0.65 -9.54
CA LEU A 18 -3.91 1.94 -9.38
C LEU A 18 -2.96 2.93 -8.72
N HIS A 19 -2.80 4.12 -9.32
CA HIS A 19 -1.91 5.17 -8.84
C HIS A 19 -2.69 6.47 -8.67
N HIS A 20 -3.28 6.67 -7.49
CA HIS A 20 -4.00 7.89 -7.16
C HIS A 20 -3.04 9.04 -6.78
N PRO A 21 -3.40 10.29 -7.09
CA PRO A 21 -4.62 10.79 -7.72
C PRO A 21 -4.56 10.81 -9.26
N TYR A 22 -3.51 10.26 -9.86
CA TYR A 22 -3.29 10.26 -11.31
C TYR A 22 -4.30 9.37 -12.04
N HIS A 23 -4.65 8.22 -11.44
CA HIS A 23 -5.83 7.46 -11.82
C HIS A 23 -7.04 7.97 -11.02
N ASP A 24 -8.15 8.18 -11.70
CA ASP A 24 -9.37 8.68 -11.07
C ASP A 24 -9.96 7.62 -10.11
N TYR A 25 -10.31 8.06 -8.91
CA TYR A 25 -10.82 7.17 -7.85
C TYR A 25 -12.23 6.64 -8.17
N GLU A 26 -13.06 7.43 -8.86
CA GLU A 26 -14.44 7.08 -9.18
C GLU A 26 -14.46 5.98 -10.25
N THR A 27 -13.63 6.12 -11.29
CA THR A 27 -13.55 5.14 -12.39
C THR A 27 -12.70 3.92 -12.06
N SER A 28 -12.06 3.87 -10.90
CA SER A 28 -11.27 2.74 -10.42
C SER A 28 -11.93 2.04 -9.23
N ILE A 29 -11.74 2.56 -8.01
CA ILE A 29 -12.19 1.92 -6.77
C ILE A 29 -13.71 1.90 -6.63
N LEU A 30 -14.39 3.03 -6.87
CA LEU A 30 -15.84 3.05 -6.79
C LEU A 30 -16.44 2.13 -7.84
N ARG A 31 -15.91 2.14 -9.06
CA ARG A 31 -16.35 1.24 -10.13
C ARG A 31 -16.15 -0.24 -9.77
N PHE A 32 -15.04 -0.60 -9.09
CA PHE A 32 -14.83 -1.97 -8.62
C PHE A 32 -15.93 -2.38 -7.64
N LEU A 33 -16.24 -1.54 -6.66
CA LEU A 33 -17.28 -1.79 -5.66
C LEU A 33 -18.68 -1.80 -6.30
N GLU A 34 -19.01 -0.85 -7.17
CA GLU A 34 -20.29 -0.81 -7.90
C GLU A 34 -20.47 -2.03 -8.82
N SER A 35 -19.40 -2.47 -9.48
CA SER A 35 -19.44 -3.69 -10.30
C SER A 35 -19.77 -4.90 -9.44
N ALA A 36 -19.24 -4.96 -8.22
CA ALA A 36 -19.57 -6.03 -7.27
C ALA A 36 -21.06 -5.99 -6.83
N VAL A 37 -21.64 -4.80 -6.65
CA VAL A 37 -23.07 -4.67 -6.31
C VAL A 37 -23.96 -5.16 -7.44
N ARG A 38 -23.67 -4.75 -8.67
CA ARG A 38 -24.49 -5.03 -9.87
C ARG A 38 -24.38 -6.48 -10.37
N ASP A 39 -23.30 -7.18 -10.06
CA ASP A 39 -23.05 -8.52 -10.56
C ASP A 39 -23.79 -9.57 -9.70
N PRO A 40 -24.77 -10.32 -10.28
CA PRO A 40 -25.54 -11.31 -9.54
C PRO A 40 -24.70 -12.50 -9.04
N LYS A 41 -23.52 -12.75 -9.63
CA LYS A 41 -22.60 -13.80 -9.21
C LYS A 41 -21.76 -13.42 -7.99
N VAL A 42 -21.77 -12.15 -7.59
CA VAL A 42 -21.07 -11.71 -6.36
C VAL A 42 -21.92 -12.07 -5.16
N LEU A 43 -21.34 -12.85 -4.25
CA LEU A 43 -21.99 -13.37 -3.04
C LEU A 43 -21.68 -12.52 -1.80
N ALA A 44 -20.43 -12.03 -1.71
CA ALA A 44 -20.00 -11.32 -0.52
C ALA A 44 -19.04 -10.17 -0.86
N LEU A 45 -19.09 -9.14 0.01
CA LEU A 45 -18.22 -7.97 -0.02
C LEU A 45 -17.68 -7.72 1.39
N LYS A 46 -16.34 -7.61 1.53
CA LYS A 46 -15.72 -7.20 2.79
C LYS A 46 -14.84 -5.99 2.56
N LEU A 47 -14.89 -4.99 3.45
CA LEU A 47 -14.13 -3.75 3.32
C LEU A 47 -13.63 -3.25 4.67
N THR A 48 -12.41 -2.70 4.70
CA THR A 48 -11.90 -2.00 5.88
C THR A 48 -12.06 -0.50 5.70
N ILE A 49 -12.70 0.18 6.64
CA ILE A 49 -12.90 1.65 6.60
C ILE A 49 -12.26 2.28 7.83
N TYR A 50 -11.28 3.15 7.61
CA TYR A 50 -10.60 3.89 8.66
C TYR A 50 -11.23 5.26 8.89
N ARG A 51 -11.57 5.97 7.80
CA ARG A 51 -12.23 7.28 7.79
C ARG A 51 -13.15 7.37 6.60
N THR A 52 -14.37 7.83 6.84
CA THR A 52 -15.29 8.22 5.78
C THR A 52 -16.37 9.16 6.33
N SER A 53 -17.23 9.67 5.48
CA SER A 53 -18.41 10.46 5.88
C SER A 53 -19.68 9.66 5.59
N SER A 54 -20.77 9.97 6.31
CA SER A 54 -22.09 9.37 6.05
C SER A 54 -22.60 9.59 4.61
N ARG A 55 -22.13 10.65 3.96
CA ARG A 55 -22.44 10.95 2.55
C ARG A 55 -21.44 10.36 1.56
N SER A 56 -20.52 9.51 2.02
CA SER A 56 -19.55 8.86 1.14
C SER A 56 -20.26 7.92 0.16
N PRO A 57 -19.91 7.96 -1.15
CA PRO A 57 -20.42 6.99 -2.12
C PRO A 57 -20.17 5.54 -1.70
N ILE A 58 -19.06 5.27 -0.99
CA ILE A 58 -18.75 3.93 -0.49
C ILE A 58 -19.80 3.42 0.49
N ILE A 59 -20.28 4.26 1.42
CA ILE A 59 -21.32 3.87 2.36
C ILE A 59 -22.61 3.54 1.61
N GLN A 60 -22.97 4.34 0.60
CA GLN A 60 -24.15 4.07 -0.22
C GLN A 60 -24.03 2.75 -1.00
N ILE A 61 -22.88 2.51 -1.63
CA ILE A 61 -22.59 1.26 -2.36
C ILE A 61 -22.71 0.04 -1.45
N LEU A 62 -22.18 0.11 -0.21
CA LEU A 62 -22.26 -1.00 0.76
C LEU A 62 -23.71 -1.28 1.21
N LYS A 63 -24.52 -0.23 1.40
CA LYS A 63 -25.95 -0.37 1.70
C LYS A 63 -26.69 -1.03 0.53
N GLU A 64 -26.44 -0.58 -0.70
CA GLU A 64 -27.03 -1.17 -1.91
C GLU A 64 -26.64 -2.65 -2.07
N ALA A 65 -25.39 -3.01 -1.77
CA ALA A 65 -24.94 -4.40 -1.78
C ALA A 65 -25.74 -5.27 -0.81
N ALA A 66 -25.93 -4.82 0.43
CA ALA A 66 -26.70 -5.54 1.44
C ALA A 66 -28.19 -5.65 1.04
N MET A 67 -28.78 -4.57 0.55
CA MET A 67 -30.16 -4.56 0.04
C MET A 67 -30.35 -5.48 -1.18
N ALA A 68 -29.31 -5.68 -1.98
CA ALA A 68 -29.28 -6.65 -3.09
C ALA A 68 -29.08 -8.11 -2.62
N GLY A 69 -29.08 -8.37 -1.31
CA GLY A 69 -28.99 -9.70 -0.72
C GLY A 69 -27.58 -10.26 -0.62
N LYS A 70 -26.54 -9.45 -0.83
CA LYS A 70 -25.14 -9.88 -0.69
C LYS A 70 -24.71 -9.86 0.78
N GLN A 71 -23.79 -10.77 1.14
CA GLN A 71 -23.16 -10.73 2.46
C GLN A 71 -22.14 -9.58 2.52
N VAL A 72 -22.43 -8.54 3.30
CA VAL A 72 -21.53 -7.39 3.42
C VAL A 72 -20.95 -7.31 4.83
N VAL A 73 -19.62 -7.28 4.92
CA VAL A 73 -18.89 -7.11 6.18
C VAL A 73 -18.02 -5.86 6.09
N VAL A 74 -18.20 -4.95 7.02
CA VAL A 74 -17.41 -3.72 7.09
C VAL A 74 -16.69 -3.64 8.42
N LEU A 75 -15.37 -3.50 8.35
CA LEU A 75 -14.56 -3.29 9.52
C LEU A 75 -14.27 -1.80 9.69
N VAL A 76 -14.68 -1.27 10.84
CA VAL A 76 -14.61 0.16 11.18
C VAL A 76 -13.57 0.40 12.26
N GLU A 77 -12.62 1.30 12.02
CA GLU A 77 -11.69 1.74 13.05
C GLU A 77 -12.29 2.91 13.87
N ILE A 78 -12.75 2.63 15.07
CA ILE A 78 -13.38 3.65 15.95
C ILE A 78 -12.36 4.66 16.48
N THR A 79 -11.12 4.22 16.78
CA THR A 79 -10.11 5.07 17.41
C THR A 79 -9.38 5.99 16.41
N ALA A 80 -10.01 6.29 15.28
CA ALA A 80 -9.52 7.30 14.34
C ALA A 80 -9.68 8.69 14.97
N ARG A 81 -8.57 9.35 15.34
CA ARG A 81 -8.59 10.67 15.98
C ARG A 81 -9.48 11.65 15.23
N PHE A 82 -10.41 12.30 15.94
CA PHE A 82 -11.39 13.28 15.46
C PHE A 82 -12.53 12.72 14.60
N ASP A 83 -12.59 11.41 14.37
CA ASP A 83 -13.64 10.77 13.55
C ASP A 83 -14.46 9.72 14.32
N GLU A 84 -14.30 9.64 15.66
CA GLU A 84 -14.94 8.62 16.48
C GLU A 84 -16.50 8.69 16.39
N ALA A 85 -17.09 9.85 16.64
CA ALA A 85 -18.52 10.02 16.60
C ALA A 85 -19.13 9.87 15.18
N PRO A 86 -18.53 10.47 14.12
CA PRO A 86 -18.95 10.18 12.74
C PRO A 86 -18.85 8.70 12.38
N ASN A 87 -17.79 8.00 12.79
CA ASN A 87 -17.60 6.58 12.47
C ASN A 87 -18.66 5.68 13.11
N ILE A 88 -19.10 5.99 14.33
CA ILE A 88 -20.20 5.27 14.97
C ILE A 88 -21.53 5.53 14.22
N ALA A 89 -21.84 6.79 13.90
CA ALA A 89 -23.09 7.16 13.28
C ALA A 89 -23.34 6.48 11.93
N TRP A 90 -22.34 6.49 11.03
CA TRP A 90 -22.52 5.80 9.74
C TRP A 90 -22.41 4.27 9.88
N GLY A 91 -21.72 3.76 10.90
CA GLY A 91 -21.73 2.34 11.25
C GLY A 91 -23.14 1.85 11.58
N GLU A 92 -23.87 2.57 12.42
CA GLU A 92 -25.28 2.27 12.74
C GLU A 92 -26.18 2.35 11.49
N GLU A 93 -25.93 3.26 10.56
CA GLU A 93 -26.66 3.32 9.29
C GLU A 93 -26.43 2.07 8.43
N LEU A 94 -25.21 1.54 8.41
CA LEU A 94 -24.88 0.31 7.71
C LEU A 94 -25.56 -0.90 8.35
N GLU A 95 -25.54 -1.01 9.68
CA GLU A 95 -26.21 -2.09 10.43
C GLU A 95 -27.72 -2.11 10.14
N LYS A 96 -28.37 -0.94 10.13
CA LYS A 96 -29.79 -0.80 9.75
C LYS A 96 -30.08 -1.26 8.32
N ALA A 97 -29.13 -1.18 7.43
CA ALA A 97 -29.22 -1.67 6.05
C ALA A 97 -28.90 -3.17 5.89
N GLY A 98 -28.57 -3.87 6.98
CA GLY A 98 -28.23 -5.30 6.97
C GLY A 98 -26.75 -5.61 6.74
N VAL A 99 -25.88 -4.61 6.84
CA VAL A 99 -24.43 -4.81 6.78
C VAL A 99 -23.92 -5.30 8.14
N HIS A 100 -23.06 -6.30 8.14
CA HIS A 100 -22.35 -6.73 9.35
C HIS A 100 -21.17 -5.78 9.63
N VAL A 101 -21.30 -4.96 10.67
CA VAL A 101 -20.27 -4.00 11.07
C VAL A 101 -19.44 -4.56 12.22
N VAL A 102 -18.11 -4.57 12.04
CA VAL A 102 -17.14 -4.98 13.05
C VAL A 102 -16.36 -3.75 13.50
N TYR A 103 -16.42 -3.44 14.78
CA TYR A 103 -15.76 -2.29 15.39
C TYR A 103 -14.41 -2.68 15.99
N GLY A 104 -13.38 -2.71 15.15
CA GLY A 104 -11.97 -2.85 15.52
C GLY A 104 -11.58 -3.99 16.47
N VAL A 105 -10.29 -4.24 16.63
CA VAL A 105 -9.75 -5.20 17.59
C VAL A 105 -9.23 -4.47 18.84
N LYS A 106 -9.69 -4.86 20.01
CA LYS A 106 -9.50 -4.16 21.32
C LYS A 106 -8.07 -3.80 21.71
N ARG A 107 -7.04 -4.31 21.04
CA ARG A 107 -5.62 -4.11 21.37
C ARG A 107 -4.75 -3.64 20.20
N LEU A 108 -5.25 -3.74 18.98
CA LEU A 108 -4.53 -3.39 17.76
C LEU A 108 -5.36 -2.39 16.97
N LYS A 109 -4.78 -1.25 16.65
CA LYS A 109 -5.43 -0.29 15.77
C LYS A 109 -5.42 -0.82 14.35
N THR A 110 -6.62 -0.96 13.75
CA THR A 110 -6.77 -1.42 12.38
C THR A 110 -6.33 -0.34 11.40
N HIS A 111 -5.28 -0.63 10.63
CA HIS A 111 -4.77 0.33 9.65
C HIS A 111 -4.58 -0.27 8.25
N VAL A 112 -4.98 -1.52 8.05
CA VAL A 112 -5.04 -2.17 6.73
C VAL A 112 -6.06 -1.48 5.81
N LYS A 113 -5.82 -1.54 4.50
CA LYS A 113 -6.70 -1.02 3.46
C LYS A 113 -6.98 -2.14 2.48
N LEU A 114 -8.03 -2.90 2.79
CA LEU A 114 -8.37 -4.14 2.09
C LEU A 114 -9.82 -4.12 1.64
N GLY A 115 -10.04 -4.55 0.41
CA GLY A 115 -11.35 -4.89 -0.13
C GLY A 115 -11.34 -6.32 -0.65
N LEU A 116 -12.37 -7.09 -0.35
CA LEU A 116 -12.53 -8.46 -0.78
C LEU A 116 -13.92 -8.65 -1.37
N VAL A 117 -13.98 -9.12 -2.60
CA VAL A 117 -15.21 -9.54 -3.29
C VAL A 117 -15.12 -11.05 -3.52
N ILE A 118 -16.15 -11.79 -3.11
CA ILE A 118 -16.29 -13.22 -3.37
C ILE A 118 -17.34 -13.40 -4.46
N ARG A 119 -16.93 -13.96 -5.58
CA ARG A 119 -17.76 -14.17 -6.78
C ARG A 119 -17.83 -15.63 -7.13
N GLU A 120 -19.00 -16.09 -7.51
CA GLU A 120 -19.21 -17.42 -8.09
C GLU A 120 -18.78 -17.43 -9.56
N GLU A 121 -17.84 -18.30 -9.89
CA GLU A 121 -17.36 -18.52 -11.25
C GLU A 121 -17.73 -19.94 -11.71
N GLU A 122 -17.49 -20.27 -12.96
CA GLU A 122 -17.75 -21.61 -13.48
C GLU A 122 -16.90 -22.71 -12.80
N ASP A 123 -15.70 -22.32 -12.35
CA ASP A 123 -14.71 -23.18 -11.69
C ASP A 123 -14.77 -23.10 -10.14
N GLY A 124 -15.77 -22.44 -9.57
CA GLY A 124 -15.97 -22.31 -8.13
C GLY A 124 -15.92 -20.88 -7.61
N LEU A 125 -15.67 -20.68 -6.33
CA LEU A 125 -15.61 -19.36 -5.73
C LEU A 125 -14.26 -18.71 -5.97
N ARG A 126 -14.29 -17.49 -6.52
CA ARG A 126 -13.10 -16.68 -6.76
C ARG A 126 -13.11 -15.42 -5.91
N ARG A 127 -11.94 -15.10 -5.35
CA ARG A 127 -11.69 -13.90 -4.57
C ARG A 127 -11.07 -12.84 -5.46
N TYR A 128 -11.68 -11.67 -5.51
CA TYR A 128 -11.13 -10.47 -6.12
C TYR A 128 -10.79 -9.52 -5.00
N VAL A 129 -9.55 -9.10 -4.92
CA VAL A 129 -9.07 -8.29 -3.81
C VAL A 129 -8.51 -6.96 -4.28
N HIS A 130 -8.72 -5.93 -3.47
CA HIS A 130 -8.03 -4.66 -3.56
C HIS A 130 -7.15 -4.53 -2.33
N LEU A 131 -5.83 -4.35 -2.55
CA LEU A 131 -4.84 -4.10 -1.53
C LEU A 131 -4.25 -2.72 -1.77
N SER A 132 -4.26 -1.84 -0.76
CA SER A 132 -3.90 -0.43 -0.99
C SER A 132 -3.00 0.15 0.11
N THR A 133 -2.28 1.20 -0.26
CA THR A 133 -1.56 2.07 0.68
C THR A 133 -2.50 3.14 1.27
N GLY A 134 -3.55 3.52 0.54
CA GLY A 134 -4.47 4.61 0.85
C GLY A 134 -5.82 4.16 1.43
N ASN A 135 -6.43 5.04 2.20
CA ASN A 135 -7.76 4.80 2.79
C ASN A 135 -8.89 4.88 1.75
N TYR A 136 -10.00 4.20 2.02
CA TYR A 136 -11.23 4.31 1.25
C TYR A 136 -11.95 5.63 1.56
N HIS A 137 -11.44 6.72 0.99
CA HIS A 137 -11.98 8.06 1.21
C HIS A 137 -11.78 8.94 -0.03
N THR A 138 -12.87 9.28 -0.71
CA THR A 138 -12.89 10.01 -1.99
C THR A 138 -12.19 11.39 -1.93
N GLY A 139 -12.30 12.09 -0.80
CA GLY A 139 -11.64 13.39 -0.61
C GLY A 139 -10.12 13.27 -0.49
N THR A 140 -9.62 12.33 0.31
CA THR A 140 -8.17 12.13 0.46
C THR A 140 -7.54 11.56 -0.81
N ALA A 141 -8.26 10.74 -1.56
CA ALA A 141 -7.78 10.16 -2.83
C ALA A 141 -7.48 11.21 -3.91
N LYS A 142 -8.03 12.43 -3.78
CA LYS A 142 -7.73 13.57 -4.68
C LYS A 142 -6.52 14.39 -4.25
N LEU A 143 -6.03 14.19 -3.01
CA LEU A 143 -4.98 15.00 -2.39
C LEU A 143 -3.73 14.19 -2.03
N TYR A 144 -3.86 12.88 -1.91
CA TYR A 144 -2.80 11.97 -1.49
C TYR A 144 -2.36 11.09 -2.66
N GLN A 145 -1.05 10.95 -2.80
CA GLN A 145 -0.49 9.94 -3.69
C GLN A 145 -0.55 8.59 -2.97
N ASP A 146 -1.28 7.66 -3.54
CA ASP A 146 -1.44 6.30 -3.04
C ASP A 146 -1.42 5.28 -4.17
N LEU A 147 -1.09 4.04 -3.81
CA LEU A 147 -1.05 2.91 -4.72
C LEU A 147 -2.05 1.84 -4.27
N GLY A 148 -2.60 1.11 -5.23
CA GLY A 148 -3.44 -0.05 -4.97
C GLY A 148 -3.29 -1.08 -6.07
N ILE A 149 -3.54 -2.35 -5.74
CA ILE A 149 -3.57 -3.44 -6.71
C ILE A 149 -4.95 -4.10 -6.65
N LEU A 150 -5.56 -4.28 -7.81
CA LEU A 150 -6.71 -5.16 -8.00
C LEU A 150 -6.20 -6.48 -8.56
N THR A 151 -6.45 -7.59 -7.88
CA THR A 151 -5.99 -8.92 -8.25
C THR A 151 -7.01 -10.00 -7.94
N CYS A 152 -6.93 -11.13 -8.61
CA CYS A 152 -7.63 -12.36 -8.25
C CYS A 152 -6.66 -13.54 -8.01
N ASN A 153 -5.40 -13.23 -7.68
CA ASN A 153 -4.45 -14.24 -7.25
C ASN A 153 -4.98 -15.01 -6.04
N ALA A 154 -4.99 -16.34 -6.12
CA ALA A 154 -5.63 -17.20 -5.13
C ALA A 154 -4.97 -17.06 -3.75
N GLU A 155 -3.65 -17.07 -3.70
CA GLU A 155 -2.88 -17.01 -2.44
C GLU A 155 -3.07 -15.65 -1.75
N LEU A 156 -3.06 -14.54 -2.51
CA LEU A 156 -3.36 -13.21 -1.98
C LEU A 156 -4.80 -13.13 -1.47
N GLY A 157 -5.76 -13.71 -2.22
CA GLY A 157 -7.15 -13.78 -1.82
C GLY A 157 -7.38 -14.57 -0.52
N GLU A 158 -6.66 -15.66 -0.32
CA GLU A 158 -6.67 -16.44 0.92
C GLU A 158 -6.06 -15.68 2.08
N GLY A 159 -4.89 -15.05 1.87
CA GLY A 159 -4.26 -14.21 2.87
C GLY A 159 -5.13 -13.04 3.31
N VAL A 160 -5.79 -12.36 2.38
CA VAL A 160 -6.76 -11.28 2.70
C VAL A 160 -7.96 -11.83 3.48
N SER A 161 -8.46 -13.02 3.13
CA SER A 161 -9.54 -13.67 3.88
C SER A 161 -9.12 -14.00 5.30
N ALA A 162 -7.89 -14.47 5.52
CA ALA A 162 -7.32 -14.74 6.84
C ALA A 162 -7.25 -13.46 7.69
N VAL A 163 -6.79 -12.33 7.11
CA VAL A 163 -6.79 -11.02 7.78
C VAL A 163 -8.20 -10.59 8.17
N PHE A 164 -9.19 -10.70 7.27
CA PHE A 164 -10.59 -10.38 7.62
C PHE A 164 -11.15 -11.28 8.72
N ASN A 165 -10.80 -12.56 8.73
CA ASN A 165 -11.24 -13.50 9.76
C ASN A 165 -10.65 -13.12 11.12
N GLU A 166 -9.34 -12.80 11.21
CA GLU A 166 -8.73 -12.30 12.45
C GLU A 166 -9.40 -11.02 12.93
N LEU A 167 -9.60 -10.06 12.03
CA LEU A 167 -10.22 -8.78 12.37
C LEU A 167 -11.67 -8.94 12.88
N SER A 168 -12.37 -9.99 12.45
CA SER A 168 -13.75 -10.28 12.86
C SER A 168 -13.84 -11.14 14.12
N SER A 169 -12.92 -12.09 14.31
CA SER A 169 -12.92 -13.04 15.45
C SER A 169 -12.05 -12.59 16.62
N ALA A 170 -11.16 -11.62 16.39
CA ALA A 170 -10.07 -11.21 17.29
C ALA A 170 -9.07 -12.34 17.64
N LEU A 171 -9.03 -13.41 16.85
CA LEU A 171 -8.10 -14.54 16.98
C LEU A 171 -7.11 -14.49 15.81
N PRO A 172 -5.78 -14.47 16.05
CA PRO A 172 -4.79 -14.53 15.00
C PRO A 172 -5.00 -15.74 14.08
N ALA A 173 -4.81 -15.54 12.79
CA ALA A 173 -4.77 -16.67 11.86
C ALA A 173 -3.45 -17.45 12.02
N GLU A 174 -3.45 -18.73 11.68
CA GLU A 174 -2.24 -19.54 11.68
C GLU A 174 -1.26 -19.05 10.61
N GLU A 175 -1.78 -18.72 9.42
CA GLU A 175 -1.02 -18.20 8.29
C GLU A 175 -1.79 -17.10 7.53
N TYR A 176 -1.04 -16.22 6.87
CA TYR A 176 -1.59 -15.13 6.04
C TYR A 176 -1.17 -15.29 4.56
N GLY A 177 -0.83 -16.51 4.14
CA GLY A 177 -0.27 -16.74 2.82
C GLY A 177 0.98 -15.89 2.56
N PRO A 178 1.10 -15.27 1.39
CA PRO A 178 2.26 -14.45 1.05
C PRO A 178 2.26 -13.06 1.67
N LEU A 179 1.18 -12.66 2.36
CA LEU A 179 1.09 -11.31 2.96
C LEU A 179 2.03 -11.17 4.16
N LEU A 180 2.65 -10.01 4.26
CA LEU A 180 3.37 -9.59 5.44
C LEU A 180 2.39 -8.82 6.34
N VAL A 181 2.14 -9.33 7.52
CA VAL A 181 1.12 -8.79 8.44
C VAL A 181 1.77 -8.36 9.75
N ALA A 182 1.57 -7.11 10.15
CA ALA A 182 1.93 -6.64 11.47
C ALA A 182 0.76 -6.85 12.44
N PRO A 183 1.06 -7.21 13.71
CA PRO A 183 2.37 -7.34 14.34
C PRO A 183 3.02 -8.74 14.20
N HIS A 184 2.51 -9.62 13.35
CA HIS A 184 2.86 -11.05 13.32
C HIS A 184 4.22 -11.33 12.65
N ASN A 185 4.29 -11.20 11.31
CA ASN A 185 5.47 -11.61 10.53
C ASN A 185 6.17 -10.46 9.78
N LEU A 186 5.58 -9.26 9.69
CA LEU A 186 6.01 -8.20 8.80
C LEU A 186 7.45 -7.72 9.10
N ARG A 187 7.78 -7.39 10.37
CA ARG A 187 9.15 -6.97 10.72
C ARG A 187 10.16 -8.07 10.43
N GLN A 188 9.85 -9.30 10.85
CA GLN A 188 10.75 -10.44 10.65
C GLN A 188 11.04 -10.64 9.16
N ARG A 189 10.03 -10.56 8.32
CA ARG A 189 10.20 -10.78 6.88
C ARG A 189 11.04 -9.68 6.24
N PHE A 190 10.83 -8.40 6.58
CA PHE A 190 11.68 -7.32 6.08
C PHE A 190 13.13 -7.44 6.55
N THR A 191 13.37 -7.79 7.80
CA THR A 191 14.74 -8.01 8.28
C THR A 191 15.43 -9.17 7.55
N GLN A 192 14.69 -10.23 7.22
CA GLN A 192 15.21 -11.34 6.40
C GLN A 192 15.57 -10.87 4.98
N LEU A 193 14.69 -10.10 4.33
CA LEU A 193 14.96 -9.57 2.98
C LEU A 193 16.19 -8.66 2.96
N ILE A 194 16.36 -7.78 3.94
CA ILE A 194 17.54 -6.92 4.06
C ILE A 194 18.82 -7.76 4.25
N ARG A 195 18.77 -8.81 5.06
CA ARG A 195 19.90 -9.73 5.28
C ARG A 195 20.25 -10.52 4.01
N ILE A 196 19.24 -10.93 3.22
CA ILE A 196 19.48 -11.58 1.92
C ILE A 196 20.26 -10.65 0.98
N GLU A 197 19.90 -9.35 0.92
CA GLU A 197 20.64 -8.39 0.12
C GLU A 197 22.10 -8.22 0.60
N ALA A 198 22.30 -8.17 1.93
CA ALA A 198 23.64 -8.11 2.50
C ALA A 198 24.48 -9.35 2.15
N GLU A 199 23.88 -10.53 2.17
CA GLU A 199 24.56 -11.77 1.79
C GLU A 199 24.82 -11.83 0.27
N ASN A 200 23.90 -11.36 -0.56
CA ASN A 200 24.09 -11.23 -2.00
C ASN A 200 25.30 -10.32 -2.32
N ALA A 201 25.37 -9.16 -1.66
CA ALA A 201 26.50 -8.23 -1.84
C ALA A 201 27.85 -8.86 -1.47
N LYS A 202 27.94 -9.54 -0.32
CA LYS A 202 29.15 -10.25 0.12
C LYS A 202 29.60 -11.32 -0.87
N ASN A 203 28.65 -11.96 -1.54
CA ASN A 203 28.90 -13.00 -2.53
C ASN A 203 29.07 -12.47 -3.97
N GLY A 204 29.15 -11.15 -4.16
CA GLY A 204 29.31 -10.51 -5.47
C GLY A 204 28.10 -10.67 -6.39
N LYS A 205 26.92 -11.00 -5.85
CA LYS A 205 25.67 -11.06 -6.61
C LYS A 205 24.99 -9.69 -6.68
N PRO A 206 24.13 -9.45 -7.68
CA PRO A 206 23.29 -8.26 -7.71
C PRO A 206 22.56 -8.07 -6.38
N SER A 207 22.64 -6.86 -5.81
CA SER A 207 22.02 -6.52 -4.54
C SER A 207 21.61 -5.05 -4.53
N GLY A 208 20.54 -4.71 -3.84
CA GLY A 208 20.07 -3.34 -3.75
C GLY A 208 18.73 -3.22 -3.06
N ILE A 209 18.52 -2.12 -2.35
CA ILE A 209 17.26 -1.82 -1.68
C ILE A 209 16.80 -0.45 -2.12
N ARG A 210 15.59 -0.36 -2.67
CA ARG A 210 14.90 0.91 -2.92
C ARG A 210 13.57 0.90 -2.20
N ALA A 211 13.28 1.93 -1.41
CA ALA A 211 12.04 1.99 -0.70
C ALA A 211 11.49 3.42 -0.63
N LYS A 212 10.18 3.54 -0.82
CA LYS A 212 9.40 4.77 -0.60
C LYS A 212 8.45 4.53 0.56
N MET A 213 8.44 5.46 1.53
CA MET A 213 7.60 5.37 2.72
C MET A 213 7.38 6.75 3.35
N ASN A 214 6.45 6.82 4.31
CA ASN A 214 6.23 8.10 4.99
C ASN A 214 7.21 8.33 6.14
N GLN A 215 7.59 7.29 6.88
CA GLN A 215 8.44 7.42 8.08
C GLN A 215 9.33 6.19 8.25
N LEU A 216 10.56 6.43 8.72
CA LEU A 216 11.54 5.40 9.05
C LEU A 216 12.02 5.61 10.50
N GLN A 217 11.62 4.72 11.41
CA GLN A 217 11.88 4.90 12.86
C GLN A 217 12.11 3.57 13.60
N ASP A 218 11.86 2.41 12.97
CA ASP A 218 12.07 1.12 13.64
C ASP A 218 13.57 0.84 13.85
N PRO A 219 14.06 0.71 15.10
CA PRO A 219 15.49 0.58 15.34
C PRO A 219 16.06 -0.74 14.84
N GLN A 220 15.27 -1.82 14.80
CA GLN A 220 15.74 -3.11 14.30
C GLN A 220 15.94 -3.07 12.78
N ILE A 221 14.98 -2.51 12.04
CA ILE A 221 15.11 -2.34 10.59
C ILE A 221 16.27 -1.39 10.25
N ILE A 222 16.42 -0.27 10.98
CA ILE A 222 17.54 0.67 10.80
C ILE A 222 18.88 -0.03 11.02
N HIS A 223 18.98 -0.86 12.06
CA HIS A 223 20.20 -1.64 12.32
C HIS A 223 20.54 -2.58 11.15
N GLU A 224 19.55 -3.32 10.64
CA GLU A 224 19.76 -4.22 9.49
C GLU A 224 20.17 -3.46 8.21
N LEU A 225 19.59 -2.26 7.97
CA LEU A 225 19.99 -1.40 6.85
C LEU A 225 21.45 -0.94 6.98
N TYR A 226 21.91 -0.61 8.21
CA TYR A 226 23.31 -0.29 8.45
C TYR A 226 24.22 -1.48 8.16
N GLN A 227 23.87 -2.68 8.63
CA GLN A 227 24.62 -3.90 8.35
C GLN A 227 24.70 -4.20 6.83
N ALA A 228 23.57 -4.03 6.13
CA ALA A 228 23.53 -4.18 4.66
C ALA A 228 24.41 -3.15 3.95
N SER A 229 24.41 -1.89 4.40
CA SER A 229 25.26 -0.84 3.87
C SER A 229 26.74 -1.14 4.07
N GLN A 230 27.12 -1.62 5.26
CA GLN A 230 28.50 -2.05 5.54
C GLN A 230 28.93 -3.25 4.68
N ALA A 231 27.99 -4.10 4.28
CA ALA A 231 28.23 -5.19 3.34
C ALA A 231 28.32 -4.73 1.87
N GLY A 232 28.09 -3.43 1.58
CA GLY A 232 28.20 -2.85 0.25
C GLY A 232 26.89 -2.77 -0.53
N VAL A 233 25.73 -3.08 0.07
CA VAL A 233 24.42 -2.98 -0.59
C VAL A 233 24.09 -1.52 -0.92
N PRO A 234 23.83 -1.15 -2.19
CA PRO A 234 23.27 0.16 -2.53
C PRO A 234 21.85 0.31 -1.95
N ILE A 235 21.63 1.36 -1.16
CA ILE A 235 20.35 1.60 -0.50
C ILE A 235 19.87 3.01 -0.80
N LEU A 236 18.70 3.13 -1.43
CA LEU A 236 18.08 4.41 -1.75
C LEU A 236 16.67 4.49 -1.16
N LEU A 237 16.46 5.45 -0.27
CA LEU A 237 15.21 5.58 0.49
C LEU A 237 14.55 6.93 0.22
N ASN A 238 13.30 6.92 -0.23
CA ASN A 238 12.42 8.09 -0.28
C ASN A 238 11.58 8.13 0.99
N VAL A 239 11.94 8.99 1.94
CA VAL A 239 11.25 9.11 3.23
C VAL A 239 10.65 10.50 3.36
N ARG A 240 9.34 10.61 3.24
CA ARG A 240 8.63 11.90 3.23
C ARG A 240 8.74 12.69 4.54
N GLY A 241 8.72 12.01 5.67
CA GLY A 241 8.64 12.63 7.01
C GLY A 241 9.77 12.19 7.91
N LEU A 242 9.44 11.76 9.14
CA LEU A 242 10.43 11.37 10.14
C LEU A 242 11.36 10.28 9.63
N CYS A 243 12.68 10.57 9.63
CA CYS A 243 13.73 9.62 9.35
C CYS A 243 14.72 9.59 10.51
N CYS A 244 14.80 8.46 11.22
CA CYS A 244 15.75 8.25 12.34
C CYS A 244 17.06 7.59 11.87
N LEU A 245 17.21 7.30 10.59
CA LEU A 245 18.42 6.76 10.00
C LEU A 245 19.34 7.92 9.57
N LYS A 246 20.65 7.78 9.83
CA LYS A 246 21.69 8.70 9.37
C LYS A 246 22.36 8.11 8.12
N PRO A 247 22.19 8.73 6.93
CA PRO A 247 22.84 8.27 5.70
C PRO A 247 24.28 8.77 5.59
N ARG A 248 25.05 8.21 4.65
CA ARG A 248 26.37 8.70 4.22
C ARG A 248 27.46 8.69 5.28
N ILE A 249 27.25 8.11 6.47
CA ILE A 249 28.27 8.05 7.53
C ILE A 249 29.33 7.02 7.15
N PRO A 250 30.63 7.40 7.09
CA PRO A 250 31.71 6.45 6.87
C PRO A 250 31.67 5.28 7.88
N ASN A 251 31.89 4.06 7.41
CA ASN A 251 31.86 2.82 8.20
C ASN A 251 30.52 2.46 8.88
N LEU A 252 29.47 3.27 8.72
CA LEU A 252 28.12 2.97 9.23
C LEU A 252 27.10 2.82 8.09
N SER A 253 26.99 3.84 7.25
CA SER A 253 25.97 3.91 6.19
C SER A 253 26.55 4.47 4.87
N PRO A 254 27.73 4.02 4.40
CA PRO A 254 28.42 4.63 3.27
C PRO A 254 27.63 4.55 1.95
N THR A 255 26.80 3.52 1.79
CA THR A 255 26.01 3.27 0.57
C THR A 255 24.56 3.72 0.69
N ILE A 256 24.13 4.19 1.87
CA ILE A 256 22.76 4.67 2.05
C ILE A 256 22.61 6.10 1.57
N ARG A 257 21.60 6.33 0.74
CA ARG A 257 21.13 7.66 0.36
C ARG A 257 19.65 7.77 0.75
N VAL A 258 19.29 8.91 1.31
CA VAL A 258 17.92 9.21 1.70
C VAL A 258 17.52 10.53 1.06
N TYR A 259 16.33 10.56 0.48
CA TYR A 259 15.72 11.79 -0.02
C TYR A 259 14.24 11.84 0.36
N SER A 260 13.65 13.02 0.25
CA SER A 260 12.22 13.27 0.46
C SER A 260 11.67 13.99 -0.75
N THR A 261 10.52 13.57 -1.26
CA THR A 261 9.80 14.27 -2.32
C THR A 261 8.62 15.02 -1.74
N LEU A 262 8.53 16.30 -2.02
CA LEU A 262 7.44 17.19 -1.60
C LEU A 262 6.82 17.85 -2.83
N GLY A 263 5.50 17.90 -2.87
CA GLY A 263 4.83 18.47 -4.03
C GLY A 263 3.37 18.85 -3.73
N ARG A 264 2.58 18.96 -4.79
CA ARG A 264 1.15 19.31 -4.74
C ARG A 264 0.34 18.29 -3.97
N PHE A 265 0.66 17.00 -4.16
CA PHE A 265 -0.02 15.88 -3.49
C PHE A 265 0.81 15.40 -2.32
N LEU A 266 0.14 14.96 -1.25
CA LEU A 266 0.83 14.33 -0.13
C LEU A 266 1.34 12.96 -0.54
N GLU A 267 2.64 12.77 -0.53
CA GLU A 267 3.30 11.50 -0.79
C GLU A 267 2.95 10.48 0.31
N HIS A 268 2.05 9.54 0.02
CA HIS A 268 1.53 8.60 1.02
C HIS A 268 1.72 7.13 0.63
N GLY A 269 1.94 6.83 -0.63
CA GLY A 269 2.22 5.49 -1.12
C GLY A 269 3.50 4.90 -0.53
N ARG A 270 3.51 3.56 -0.36
CA ARG A 270 4.69 2.81 0.06
C ARG A 270 5.02 1.77 -0.99
N ILE A 271 6.30 1.74 -1.38
CA ILE A 271 6.88 0.75 -2.28
C ILE A 271 8.17 0.26 -1.64
N PHE A 272 8.38 -1.05 -1.64
CA PHE A 272 9.64 -1.65 -1.19
C PHE A 272 10.13 -2.57 -2.30
N ARG A 273 11.37 -2.37 -2.73
CA ARG A 273 12.03 -3.16 -3.76
C ARG A 273 13.34 -3.72 -3.24
N PHE A 274 13.56 -5.01 -3.46
CA PHE A 274 14.79 -5.72 -3.15
C PHE A 274 15.32 -6.36 -4.43
N GLU A 275 16.62 -6.24 -4.71
CA GLU A 275 17.24 -6.72 -5.94
C GLU A 275 17.26 -8.24 -6.06
N ASN A 276 17.38 -8.95 -4.92
CA ASN A 276 17.23 -10.39 -4.82
C ASN A 276 18.05 -11.19 -5.86
N ALA A 277 19.35 -10.87 -5.97
CA ALA A 277 20.28 -11.53 -6.88
C ALA A 277 19.89 -11.44 -8.38
N GLY A 278 19.16 -10.40 -8.78
CA GLY A 278 18.75 -10.15 -10.17
C GLY A 278 17.30 -10.58 -10.50
N ASP A 279 16.54 -11.06 -9.51
CA ASP A 279 15.10 -11.35 -9.61
C ASP A 279 14.33 -10.44 -8.63
N PRO A 280 14.08 -9.17 -8.98
CA PRO A 280 13.65 -8.15 -8.04
C PRO A 280 12.26 -8.43 -7.46
N LEU A 281 12.19 -8.31 -6.13
CA LEU A 281 10.96 -8.43 -5.37
C LEU A 281 10.38 -7.05 -5.10
N PHE A 282 9.07 -6.90 -5.34
CA PHE A 282 8.33 -5.67 -5.06
C PHE A 282 7.22 -5.92 -4.05
N PHE A 283 7.01 -4.91 -3.19
CA PHE A 283 5.96 -4.93 -2.20
C PHE A 283 5.31 -3.55 -2.10
N ILE A 284 3.99 -3.52 -1.88
CA ILE A 284 3.25 -2.29 -1.52
C ILE A 284 2.37 -2.55 -0.30
N GLY A 285 1.95 -1.52 0.41
CA GLY A 285 0.96 -1.68 1.48
C GLY A 285 0.87 -0.52 2.46
N SER A 286 0.28 -0.80 3.61
CA SER A 286 -0.16 0.24 4.56
C SER A 286 0.90 0.65 5.59
N ALA A 287 1.95 -0.16 5.80
CA ALA A 287 2.93 0.05 6.86
C ALA A 287 4.13 0.89 6.43
N ASP A 288 4.55 1.78 7.32
CA ASP A 288 5.89 2.35 7.32
C ASP A 288 6.84 1.48 8.17
N TRP A 289 8.15 1.61 7.98
CA TRP A 289 9.15 1.01 8.86
C TRP A 289 9.23 1.77 10.19
N MET A 290 8.16 1.70 10.94
CA MET A 290 7.94 2.45 12.15
C MET A 290 7.47 1.53 13.28
N ARG A 291 8.12 1.61 14.46
CA ARG A 291 7.79 0.75 15.60
C ARG A 291 6.30 0.69 15.92
N ARG A 292 5.60 1.84 15.85
CA ARG A 292 4.16 1.90 16.09
C ARG A 292 3.37 1.09 15.05
N ASN A 293 3.77 1.09 13.76
CA ASN A 293 3.11 0.31 12.73
C ASN A 293 3.35 -1.18 12.94
N LEU A 294 4.57 -1.55 13.29
CA LEU A 294 5.01 -2.94 13.38
C LEU A 294 4.59 -3.65 14.68
N ASP A 295 4.29 -2.89 15.77
CA ASP A 295 3.98 -3.46 17.09
C ASP A 295 2.55 -3.19 17.58
N LYS A 296 1.91 -2.10 17.11
CA LYS A 296 0.66 -1.57 17.70
C LYS A 296 -0.49 -1.45 16.72
N ARG A 297 -0.28 -1.88 15.47
CA ARG A 297 -1.28 -1.80 14.42
C ARG A 297 -1.41 -3.11 13.68
N MET A 298 -2.62 -3.36 13.18
CA MET A 298 -2.82 -4.31 12.11
C MET A 298 -2.51 -3.60 10.78
N GLU A 299 -1.44 -4.02 10.13
CA GLU A 299 -0.97 -3.50 8.84
C GLU A 299 -0.73 -4.66 7.88
N THR A 300 -0.84 -4.39 6.59
CA THR A 300 -0.51 -5.38 5.56
C THR A 300 0.45 -4.80 4.53
N ILE A 301 1.39 -5.63 4.11
CA ILE A 301 2.25 -5.41 2.96
C ILE A 301 2.06 -6.62 2.05
N THR A 302 1.78 -6.37 0.78
CA THR A 302 1.57 -7.41 -0.23
C THR A 302 2.76 -7.51 -1.18
N PRO A 303 3.27 -8.72 -1.45
CA PRO A 303 4.17 -8.93 -2.57
C PRO A 303 3.43 -8.72 -3.89
N VAL A 304 4.17 -8.29 -4.90
CA VAL A 304 3.69 -8.09 -6.26
C VAL A 304 4.19 -9.24 -7.12
N PHE A 305 3.29 -10.02 -7.68
CA PHE A 305 3.63 -11.18 -8.51
C PHE A 305 3.56 -10.89 -10.01
N ASP A 306 2.65 -10.01 -10.43
CA ASP A 306 2.46 -9.65 -11.84
C ASP A 306 3.64 -8.84 -12.37
N GLU A 307 4.25 -9.32 -13.46
CA GLU A 307 5.43 -8.69 -14.05
C GLU A 307 5.13 -7.31 -14.66
N GLY A 308 3.93 -7.10 -15.19
CA GLY A 308 3.49 -5.79 -15.70
C GLY A 308 3.42 -4.76 -14.56
N VAL A 309 2.83 -5.16 -13.42
CA VAL A 309 2.77 -4.30 -12.23
C VAL A 309 4.16 -4.04 -11.64
N LYS A 310 5.07 -5.03 -11.64
CA LYS A 310 6.47 -4.81 -11.22
C LYS A 310 7.17 -3.77 -12.11
N GLN A 311 6.96 -3.83 -13.42
CA GLN A 311 7.52 -2.85 -14.36
C GLN A 311 6.97 -1.44 -14.13
N GLU A 312 5.66 -1.30 -13.91
CA GLU A 312 5.05 -0.02 -13.57
C GLU A 312 5.60 0.56 -12.26
N LEU A 313 5.77 -0.27 -11.23
CA LEU A 313 6.37 0.15 -9.96
C LEU A 313 7.84 0.55 -10.10
N GLU A 314 8.59 -0.15 -10.96
CA GLU A 314 9.97 0.19 -11.30
C GLU A 314 10.04 1.59 -11.94
N GLU A 315 9.16 1.88 -12.91
CA GLU A 315 9.12 3.21 -13.55
C GLU A 315 8.69 4.30 -12.56
N ILE A 316 7.73 4.03 -11.67
CA ILE A 316 7.36 4.95 -10.60
C ILE A 316 8.57 5.29 -9.71
N LEU A 317 9.35 4.30 -9.29
CA LEU A 317 10.55 4.53 -8.50
C LEU A 317 11.60 5.36 -9.27
N LYS A 318 11.84 5.05 -10.55
CA LYS A 318 12.78 5.82 -11.40
C LYS A 318 12.36 7.27 -11.57
N ILE A 319 11.06 7.54 -11.74
CA ILE A 319 10.54 8.92 -11.86
C ILE A 319 10.81 9.71 -10.57
N TYR A 320 10.60 9.08 -9.39
CA TYR A 320 10.94 9.72 -8.11
C TYR A 320 12.45 9.94 -7.94
N GLU A 321 13.27 8.99 -8.34
CA GLU A 321 14.74 9.08 -8.26
C GLU A 321 15.29 10.19 -9.16
N ALA A 322 14.69 10.36 -10.33
CA ALA A 322 15.08 11.37 -11.31
C ALA A 322 14.59 12.80 -10.98
N ASP A 323 13.75 12.96 -9.95
CA ASP A 323 13.24 14.28 -9.54
C ASP A 323 14.39 15.18 -9.09
N ASN A 324 14.58 16.29 -9.81
CA ASN A 324 15.61 17.29 -9.55
C ASN A 324 15.03 18.68 -9.21
N CYS A 325 13.75 18.75 -8.85
CA CYS A 325 13.10 20.03 -8.55
C CYS A 325 12.24 20.04 -7.28
N THR A 326 11.71 18.89 -6.86
CA THR A 326 10.88 18.76 -5.65
C THR A 326 11.48 17.80 -4.62
N ALA A 327 12.53 17.08 -4.97
CA ALA A 327 13.27 16.23 -4.07
C ALA A 327 14.26 17.00 -3.19
N TRP A 328 14.47 16.46 -1.97
CA TRP A 328 15.37 17.00 -0.95
C TRP A 328 16.26 15.86 -0.46
N ASP A 329 17.57 15.98 -0.63
CA ASP A 329 18.54 15.00 -0.14
C ASP A 329 18.85 15.21 1.34
N LEU A 330 18.87 14.12 2.12
CA LEU A 330 19.26 14.11 3.53
C LEU A 330 20.76 13.84 3.64
N TYR A 331 21.46 14.67 4.42
CA TYR A 331 22.89 14.54 4.70
C TYR A 331 23.17 13.96 6.10
N GLU A 332 24.44 13.63 6.36
CA GLU A 332 24.89 12.95 7.57
C GLU A 332 24.67 13.75 8.88
N ASP A 333 24.65 15.05 8.79
CA ASP A 333 24.40 15.98 9.93
C ASP A 333 22.91 16.22 10.18
N GLY A 334 22.03 15.70 9.30
CA GLY A 334 20.58 15.78 9.43
C GLY A 334 19.94 16.96 8.67
N HIS A 335 20.72 17.79 7.96
CA HIS A 335 20.13 18.81 7.11
C HIS A 335 19.59 18.20 5.82
N TYR A 336 18.60 18.89 5.21
CA TYR A 336 18.05 18.57 3.91
C TYR A 336 18.41 19.66 2.92
N GLU A 337 18.92 19.26 1.77
CA GLU A 337 19.21 20.14 0.66
C GLU A 337 18.29 19.84 -0.51
N ARG A 338 17.66 20.89 -1.05
CA ARG A 338 16.78 20.74 -2.21
C ARG A 338 17.63 20.48 -3.45
N ARG A 339 17.20 19.51 -4.26
CA ARG A 339 17.79 19.30 -5.58
C ARG A 339 17.37 20.45 -6.50
N GLU A 340 18.35 20.97 -7.24
CA GLU A 340 18.13 21.98 -8.26
C GLU A 340 18.77 21.48 -9.56
N PRO A 341 18.05 21.57 -10.70
CA PRO A 341 18.61 21.18 -11.99
C PRO A 341 19.73 22.15 -12.37
N ASP A 342 20.78 21.64 -12.99
CA ASP A 342 21.84 22.45 -13.60
C ASP A 342 21.25 23.35 -14.70
N ILE A 343 21.99 24.40 -15.11
CA ILE A 343 21.51 25.43 -16.05
C ILE A 343 21.00 24.83 -17.36
N ASP A 344 21.63 23.77 -17.84
CA ASP A 344 21.28 23.08 -19.09
C ASP A 344 20.54 21.77 -18.86
N GLU A 345 20.20 21.44 -17.62
CA GLU A 345 19.49 20.21 -17.28
C GLU A 345 17.96 20.38 -17.37
N GLU A 346 17.29 19.42 -18.00
CA GLU A 346 15.83 19.40 -18.03
C GLU A 346 15.24 19.28 -16.61
N LYS A 347 14.28 20.13 -16.31
CA LYS A 347 13.55 20.09 -15.04
C LYS A 347 12.61 18.89 -14.99
N ARG A 348 12.84 18.02 -14.05
CA ARG A 348 12.06 16.78 -13.83
C ARG A 348 11.39 16.84 -12.46
N CYS A 349 10.09 17.09 -12.43
CA CYS A 349 9.25 17.05 -11.23
C CYS A 349 8.39 15.78 -11.26
N ALA A 350 8.56 14.89 -10.31
CA ALA A 350 7.91 13.57 -10.31
C ALA A 350 6.39 13.67 -10.46
N GLN A 351 5.73 14.50 -9.66
CA GLN A 351 4.26 14.64 -9.71
C GLN A 351 3.77 15.25 -11.02
N GLU A 352 4.48 16.21 -11.61
CA GLU A 352 4.16 16.76 -12.92
C GLU A 352 4.31 15.71 -14.03
N THR A 353 5.34 14.88 -13.94
CA THR A 353 5.55 13.75 -14.85
C THR A 353 4.39 12.76 -14.76
N PHE A 354 3.95 12.36 -13.56
CA PHE A 354 2.80 11.47 -13.41
C PHE A 354 1.49 12.07 -13.92
N ILE A 355 1.26 13.39 -13.71
CA ILE A 355 0.08 14.10 -14.25
C ILE A 355 0.10 14.04 -15.79
N ARG A 356 1.25 14.29 -16.41
CA ARG A 356 1.39 14.22 -17.88
C ARG A 356 1.14 12.81 -18.40
N LEU A 357 1.77 11.80 -17.81
CA LEU A 357 1.57 10.40 -18.22
C LEU A 357 0.10 9.96 -18.08
N ALA A 358 -0.59 10.39 -17.02
CA ALA A 358 -2.00 10.09 -16.84
C ALA A 358 -2.92 10.78 -17.85
N ALA A 359 -2.52 11.92 -18.41
CA ALA A 359 -3.28 12.62 -19.45
C ALA A 359 -3.13 11.98 -20.84
N GLU A 360 -2.12 11.15 -21.06
CA GLU A 360 -1.86 10.42 -22.30
C GLU A 360 -2.63 9.07 -22.36
N LEU A 361 -3.20 8.61 -21.24
CA LEU A 361 -4.00 7.37 -21.11
C LEU A 361 -5.49 7.62 -21.39
#